data_43613c430b7f959ca51d17f2b4d4fa73
#
_entry.id   43613c430b7f959ca51d17f2b4d4fa73
#
_cell.length_a   1.000
_cell.length_b   1.000
_cell.length_c   1.000
_cell.angle_alpha   90.00
_cell.angle_beta   90.00
_cell.angle_gamma   90.00
#
_symmetry.space_group_name_H-M   'P 1'
#
loop_
_entity.id
_entity.type
_entity.pdbx_description
1 polymer ?
#
loop_
_entity_poly.entity_id
_entity_poly.type
_entity_poly.pdbx_seq_one_letter_code
_entity_poly.pdbx_strand_id
1 'polypeptide(L)'
;MHVVVLPSWYPKSETDVDGIFFRLQAQALQRKGLKVGVIAPLFRSLRTEWKSILTGPYGMRHHRQGGLNTYVYDSMYFFPHCPVVDIDRIRWVRAGMKAFKRYVAENGKPDVLHAHTMNFGGVLAYEISKKYGIPYVITEHSSAIARNLVRPNQWPIMKESAQHCQERFAVSKDFCALLREKYGLDWEYLPNILGDNFARPFEPFDKSHQDFTFCSVSHLRHLKGHDLLLPAFAKALEKYPFLKLKIGGNGVEAANLRRLTEELGIGHAVTFLGALKTEEVLDLMRHSNAFVLASRVETFGVVFIEALSQGLPVIATMCGGPQSIVNEDNGYLIPTENIEALSEALIRMYEEREKFSAEKLRA
;
A
#
# COMPACT_ATOMS: atom_id res chain seq x y z
N MET A 1 18.71 -12.83 -16.50
CA MET A 1 17.54 -12.06 -16.94
C MET A 1 17.65 -10.63 -16.39
N HIS A 2 17.35 -9.65 -17.24
CA HIS A 2 17.43 -8.21 -16.93
C HIS A 2 16.02 -7.62 -16.91
N VAL A 3 15.57 -7.16 -15.74
CA VAL A 3 14.23 -6.61 -15.50
C VAL A 3 14.31 -5.11 -15.27
N VAL A 4 13.41 -4.35 -15.88
CA VAL A 4 13.22 -2.93 -15.56
C VAL A 4 11.84 -2.72 -14.96
N VAL A 5 11.81 -2.21 -13.74
CA VAL A 5 10.60 -1.89 -12.99
C VAL A 5 10.14 -0.46 -13.34
N LEU A 6 8.85 -0.33 -13.67
CA LEU A 6 8.21 0.92 -14.10
C LEU A 6 7.05 1.25 -13.15
N PRO A 7 7.32 1.83 -11.97
CA PRO A 7 6.28 2.19 -11.02
C PRO A 7 5.60 3.49 -11.39
N SER A 8 4.28 3.60 -11.18
CA SER A 8 3.51 4.83 -11.43
C SER A 8 3.78 5.92 -10.39
N TRP A 9 4.26 5.56 -9.21
CA TRP A 9 4.84 6.42 -8.18
C TRP A 9 5.96 5.65 -7.48
N TYR A 10 6.85 6.35 -6.82
CA TYR A 10 8.03 5.72 -6.21
C TYR A 10 8.53 6.57 -5.04
N PRO A 11 9.13 5.97 -3.99
CA PRO A 11 9.68 6.72 -2.88
C PRO A 11 10.68 7.80 -3.33
N LYS A 12 10.50 9.02 -2.84
CA LYS A 12 11.36 10.17 -3.18
C LYS A 12 12.68 10.17 -2.40
N SER A 13 12.73 9.43 -1.27
CA SER A 13 13.89 9.26 -0.41
C SER A 13 13.94 7.85 0.19
N GLU A 14 15.00 7.54 0.92
CA GLU A 14 15.11 6.27 1.64
C GLU A 14 14.05 6.10 2.74
N THR A 15 13.63 7.19 3.35
CA THR A 15 12.66 7.23 4.44
C THR A 15 11.21 7.40 3.97
N ASP A 16 10.99 7.63 2.68
CA ASP A 16 9.66 7.77 2.12
C ASP A 16 9.00 6.40 1.98
N VAL A 17 7.80 6.26 2.53
CA VAL A 17 7.02 5.01 2.50
C VAL A 17 6.05 4.92 1.32
N ASP A 18 5.82 6.02 0.60
CA ASP A 18 4.93 6.02 -0.56
C ASP A 18 5.49 5.16 -1.70
N GLY A 19 4.83 4.03 -2.01
CA GLY A 19 5.27 3.09 -3.05
C GLY A 19 6.46 2.21 -2.64
N ILE A 20 6.76 2.10 -1.34
CA ILE A 20 7.85 1.27 -0.81
C ILE A 20 7.76 -0.18 -1.28
N PHE A 21 6.56 -0.73 -1.44
CA PHE A 21 6.34 -2.09 -1.89
C PHE A 21 6.84 -2.35 -3.33
N PHE A 22 6.90 -1.36 -4.19
CA PHE A 22 7.54 -1.49 -5.51
C PHE A 22 9.06 -1.66 -5.38
N ARG A 23 9.68 -0.89 -4.45
CA ARG A 23 11.10 -1.01 -4.14
C ARG A 23 11.41 -2.37 -3.53
N LEU A 24 10.59 -2.83 -2.58
CA LEU A 24 10.75 -4.14 -1.95
C LEU A 24 10.66 -5.29 -2.96
N GLN A 25 9.70 -5.25 -3.89
CA GLN A 25 9.61 -6.25 -4.95
C GLN A 25 10.83 -6.21 -5.89
N ALA A 26 11.29 -5.03 -6.29
CA ALA A 26 12.48 -4.87 -7.13
C ALA A 26 13.74 -5.43 -6.40
N GLN A 27 13.89 -5.16 -5.11
CA GLN A 27 14.96 -5.71 -4.28
C GLN A 27 14.87 -7.23 -4.13
N ALA A 28 13.66 -7.78 -3.98
CA ALA A 28 13.45 -9.22 -3.92
C ALA A 28 13.88 -9.92 -5.22
N LEU A 29 13.57 -9.34 -6.38
CA LEU A 29 14.06 -9.85 -7.66
C LEU A 29 15.60 -9.77 -7.75
N GLN A 30 16.21 -8.68 -7.28
CA GLN A 30 17.67 -8.53 -7.26
C GLN A 30 18.31 -9.59 -6.35
N ARG A 31 17.77 -9.86 -5.15
CA ARG A 31 18.25 -10.93 -4.27
C ARG A 31 18.17 -12.34 -4.88
N LYS A 32 17.26 -12.54 -5.81
CA LYS A 32 17.16 -13.80 -6.62
C LYS A 32 18.16 -13.83 -7.79
N GLY A 33 19.12 -12.90 -7.84
CA GLY A 33 20.18 -12.87 -8.85
C GLY A 33 19.80 -12.22 -10.17
N LEU A 34 18.67 -11.55 -10.26
CA LEU A 34 18.27 -10.83 -11.46
C LEU A 34 18.97 -9.46 -11.54
N LYS A 35 19.31 -9.02 -12.73
CA LYS A 35 19.71 -7.64 -12.97
C LYS A 35 18.46 -6.78 -12.96
N VAL A 36 18.35 -5.84 -12.00
CA VAL A 36 17.15 -5.01 -11.83
C VAL A 36 17.49 -3.53 -11.89
N GLY A 37 16.73 -2.78 -12.67
CA GLY A 37 16.73 -1.33 -12.68
C GLY A 37 15.34 -0.75 -12.46
N VAL A 38 15.27 0.50 -12.04
CA VAL A 38 14.01 1.22 -11.81
C VAL A 38 13.98 2.50 -12.63
N ILE A 39 12.85 2.76 -13.28
CA ILE A 39 12.59 4.02 -13.99
C ILE A 39 11.33 4.63 -13.43
N ALA A 40 11.48 5.74 -12.73
CA ALA A 40 10.42 6.38 -11.97
C ALA A 40 10.33 7.89 -12.28
N PRO A 41 9.49 8.33 -13.22
CA PRO A 41 9.18 9.75 -13.33
C PRO A 41 8.42 10.19 -12.07
N LEU A 42 8.92 11.24 -11.41
CA LEU A 42 8.35 11.80 -10.18
C LEU A 42 7.79 13.19 -10.46
N PHE A 43 6.45 13.27 -10.59
CA PHE A 43 5.77 14.52 -10.83
C PHE A 43 5.15 15.04 -9.52
N ARG A 44 5.45 16.29 -9.18
CA ARG A 44 4.95 16.96 -7.98
C ARG A 44 3.64 17.67 -8.25
N SER A 45 2.74 17.64 -7.27
CA SER A 45 1.45 18.30 -7.34
C SER A 45 1.57 19.74 -6.82
N LEU A 46 1.15 20.73 -7.60
CA LEU A 46 1.03 22.13 -7.18
C LEU A 46 0.15 22.29 -5.93
N ARG A 47 -0.86 21.44 -5.80
CA ARG A 47 -1.83 21.52 -4.71
C ARG A 47 -1.28 21.04 -3.36
N THR A 48 -0.44 20.00 -3.36
CA THR A 48 0.01 19.34 -2.13
C THR A 48 1.49 19.55 -1.83
N GLU A 49 2.29 19.95 -2.83
CA GLU A 49 3.75 20.00 -2.75
C GLU A 49 4.33 21.34 -3.24
N TRP A 50 3.58 22.43 -3.15
CA TRP A 50 3.96 23.73 -3.72
C TRP A 50 5.36 24.23 -3.27
N LYS A 51 5.76 23.96 -2.01
CA LYS A 51 7.10 24.31 -1.51
C LYS A 51 8.19 23.53 -2.25
N SER A 52 8.00 22.23 -2.45
CA SER A 52 8.97 21.37 -3.15
C SER A 52 9.04 21.64 -4.66
N ILE A 53 8.04 22.32 -5.20
CA ILE A 53 8.07 22.80 -6.59
C ILE A 53 9.08 23.94 -6.77
N LEU A 54 9.18 24.83 -5.79
CA LEU A 54 10.13 25.94 -5.85
C LEU A 54 11.57 25.51 -5.58
N THR A 55 11.79 24.52 -4.73
CA THR A 55 13.11 24.14 -4.22
C THR A 55 13.57 22.73 -4.68
N GLY A 56 12.68 21.96 -5.28
CA GLY A 56 12.97 20.59 -5.64
C GLY A 56 13.80 20.44 -6.92
N PRO A 57 14.39 19.27 -7.13
CA PRO A 57 15.12 18.97 -8.35
C PRO A 57 14.17 18.90 -9.56
N TYR A 58 14.69 19.20 -10.72
CA TYR A 58 14.03 19.04 -12.03
C TYR A 58 14.91 18.28 -13.00
N GLY A 59 14.28 17.58 -13.95
CA GLY A 59 14.98 16.87 -15.01
C GLY A 59 15.45 15.47 -14.60
N MET A 60 16.45 14.99 -15.29
CA MET A 60 16.94 13.61 -15.15
C MET A 60 17.95 13.48 -14.01
N ARG A 61 17.68 12.53 -13.12
CA ARG A 61 18.63 12.11 -12.08
C ARG A 61 18.85 10.58 -12.15
N HIS A 62 20.03 10.17 -11.79
CA HIS A 62 20.37 8.77 -11.58
C HIS A 62 21.03 8.63 -10.20
N HIS A 63 20.59 7.66 -9.43
CA HIS A 63 21.14 7.36 -8.12
C HIS A 63 20.90 5.88 -7.76
N ARG A 64 21.58 5.39 -6.75
CA ARG A 64 21.25 4.12 -6.14
C ARG A 64 20.33 4.36 -4.94
N GLN A 65 19.20 3.71 -4.93
CA GLN A 65 18.23 3.77 -3.83
C GLN A 65 17.91 2.34 -3.39
N GLY A 66 18.20 2.02 -2.12
CA GLY A 66 18.05 0.67 -1.62
C GLY A 66 18.84 -0.38 -2.41
N GLY A 67 20.01 -0.02 -2.96
CA GLY A 67 20.84 -0.88 -3.80
C GLY A 67 20.45 -0.95 -5.28
N LEU A 68 19.29 -0.42 -5.66
CA LEU A 68 18.75 -0.45 -7.04
C LEU A 68 19.27 0.73 -7.86
N ASN A 69 19.62 0.48 -9.13
CA ASN A 69 19.88 1.53 -10.11
C ASN A 69 18.57 2.22 -10.47
N THR A 70 18.37 3.45 -9.98
CA THR A 70 17.13 4.20 -10.12
C THR A 70 17.32 5.43 -10.99
N TYR A 71 16.58 5.50 -12.08
CA TYR A 71 16.53 6.61 -13.02
C TYR A 71 15.24 7.39 -12.82
N VAL A 72 15.38 8.61 -12.35
CA VAL A 72 14.25 9.48 -12.01
C VAL A 72 14.19 10.64 -12.98
N TYR A 73 12.98 11.02 -13.38
CA TYR A 73 12.73 12.27 -14.09
C TYR A 73 11.79 13.14 -13.26
N ASP A 74 12.34 14.17 -12.62
CA ASP A 74 11.58 15.10 -11.79
C ASP A 74 10.86 16.14 -12.61
N SER A 75 9.57 16.35 -12.37
CA SER A 75 8.75 17.36 -13.02
C SER A 75 7.54 17.75 -12.13
N MET A 76 6.60 18.48 -12.69
CA MET A 76 5.36 18.85 -12.02
C MET A 76 4.14 18.58 -12.90
N TYR A 77 2.99 18.31 -12.26
CA TYR A 77 1.69 18.30 -12.92
C TYR A 77 1.23 19.73 -13.20
N PHE A 78 0.78 19.95 -14.43
CA PHE A 78 0.24 21.27 -14.82
C PHE A 78 -1.29 21.27 -14.97
N PHE A 79 -1.84 20.17 -15.47
CA PHE A 79 -3.26 20.07 -15.82
C PHE A 79 -3.89 18.79 -15.27
N PRO A 80 -3.89 18.57 -13.93
CA PRO A 80 -4.28 17.28 -13.35
C PRO A 80 -5.74 16.90 -13.60
N HIS A 81 -6.58 17.82 -14.09
CA HIS A 81 -8.01 17.61 -14.30
C HIS A 81 -8.51 17.96 -15.69
N CYS A 82 -7.63 18.03 -16.72
CA CYS A 82 -8.08 18.25 -18.08
C CYS A 82 -9.02 17.10 -18.52
N PRO A 83 -10.29 17.37 -18.84
CA PRO A 83 -11.27 16.31 -19.11
C PRO A 83 -11.11 15.68 -20.50
N VAL A 84 -10.54 16.42 -21.46
CA VAL A 84 -10.47 15.99 -22.86
C VAL A 84 -9.21 15.17 -23.13
N VAL A 85 -8.04 15.69 -22.74
CA VAL A 85 -6.75 15.04 -22.98
C VAL A 85 -5.99 14.93 -21.67
N ASP A 86 -5.46 13.74 -21.36
CA ASP A 86 -4.61 13.55 -20.20
C ASP A 86 -3.16 14.01 -20.49
N ILE A 87 -3.00 15.34 -20.58
CA ILE A 87 -1.72 15.99 -20.92
C ILE A 87 -0.63 15.58 -19.92
N ASP A 88 -0.95 15.51 -18.64
CA ASP A 88 0.02 15.17 -17.61
C ASP A 88 0.49 13.71 -17.71
N ARG A 89 -0.38 12.78 -18.09
CA ARG A 89 0.06 11.41 -18.39
C ARG A 89 0.98 11.38 -19.63
N ILE A 90 0.62 12.08 -20.70
CA ILE A 90 1.46 12.16 -21.90
C ILE A 90 2.86 12.70 -21.56
N ARG A 91 2.92 13.76 -20.75
CA ARG A 91 4.19 14.33 -20.27
C ARG A 91 4.97 13.35 -19.39
N TRP A 92 4.27 12.66 -18.50
CA TRP A 92 4.85 11.66 -17.61
C TRP A 92 5.45 10.48 -18.42
N VAL A 93 4.71 9.94 -19.37
CA VAL A 93 5.17 8.88 -20.26
C VAL A 93 6.37 9.34 -21.09
N ARG A 94 6.36 10.57 -21.65
CA ARG A 94 7.52 11.14 -22.36
C ARG A 94 8.75 11.26 -21.47
N ALA A 95 8.58 11.64 -20.20
CA ALA A 95 9.65 11.67 -19.21
C ALA A 95 10.21 10.27 -18.94
N GLY A 96 9.33 9.28 -18.78
CA GLY A 96 9.72 7.88 -18.65
C GLY A 96 10.48 7.32 -19.86
N MET A 97 10.04 7.66 -21.07
CA MET A 97 10.74 7.29 -22.31
C MET A 97 12.16 7.90 -22.40
N LYS A 98 12.34 9.14 -21.95
CA LYS A 98 13.67 9.76 -21.85
C LYS A 98 14.56 9.04 -20.84
N ALA A 99 14.02 8.73 -19.67
CA ALA A 99 14.73 7.98 -18.63
C ALA A 99 15.08 6.57 -19.11
N PHE A 100 14.17 5.88 -19.77
CA PHE A 100 14.40 4.56 -20.36
C PHE A 100 15.52 4.59 -21.42
N LYS A 101 15.51 5.56 -22.33
CA LYS A 101 16.57 5.71 -23.34
C LYS A 101 17.95 5.85 -22.69
N ARG A 102 18.07 6.69 -21.67
CA ARG A 102 19.31 6.85 -20.90
C ARG A 102 19.70 5.56 -20.17
N TYR A 103 18.73 4.91 -19.52
CA TYR A 103 18.96 3.65 -18.84
C TYR A 103 19.56 2.59 -19.77
N VAL A 104 18.97 2.41 -20.96
CA VAL A 104 19.43 1.42 -21.94
C VAL A 104 20.83 1.74 -22.46
N ALA A 105 21.15 3.01 -22.67
CA ALA A 105 22.48 3.43 -23.10
C ALA A 105 23.58 3.09 -22.06
N GLU A 106 23.24 3.14 -20.77
CA GLU A 106 24.19 2.92 -19.68
C GLU A 106 24.19 1.46 -19.16
N ASN A 107 23.07 0.72 -19.32
CA ASN A 107 22.89 -0.59 -18.69
C ASN A 107 22.57 -1.73 -19.68
N GLY A 108 22.33 -1.41 -20.96
CA GLY A 108 21.86 -2.35 -21.97
C GLY A 108 20.33 -2.53 -21.97
N LYS A 109 19.85 -3.18 -23.05
CA LYS A 109 18.41 -3.45 -23.25
C LYS A 109 17.93 -4.50 -22.22
N PRO A 110 16.80 -4.28 -21.50
CA PRO A 110 16.23 -5.28 -20.62
C PRO A 110 15.53 -6.40 -21.42
N ASP A 111 15.40 -7.56 -20.79
CA ASP A 111 14.67 -8.71 -21.30
C ASP A 111 13.16 -8.53 -21.13
N VAL A 112 12.74 -7.90 -20.02
CA VAL A 112 11.34 -7.69 -19.67
C VAL A 112 11.14 -6.40 -18.86
N LEU A 113 9.97 -5.77 -19.04
CA LEU A 113 9.52 -4.65 -18.22
C LEU A 113 8.47 -5.14 -17.23
N HIS A 114 8.56 -4.70 -15.98
CA HIS A 114 7.53 -4.94 -14.97
C HIS A 114 6.90 -3.60 -14.57
N ALA A 115 5.71 -3.35 -15.08
CA ALA A 115 4.95 -2.15 -14.74
C ALA A 115 4.14 -2.34 -13.46
N HIS A 116 4.19 -1.37 -12.57
CA HIS A 116 3.33 -1.31 -11.40
C HIS A 116 2.31 -0.22 -11.57
N THR A 117 1.06 -0.63 -11.55
CA THR A 117 -0.17 0.10 -11.87
C THR A 117 -0.30 0.53 -13.33
N MET A 118 -1.55 0.51 -13.80
CA MET A 118 -1.88 0.68 -15.21
C MET A 118 -1.70 2.12 -15.70
N ASN A 119 -2.22 3.09 -14.95
CA ASN A 119 -2.47 4.44 -15.48
C ASN A 119 -1.23 5.18 -15.98
N PHE A 120 -0.06 4.95 -15.35
CA PHE A 120 1.22 5.57 -15.75
C PHE A 120 2.25 4.50 -16.14
N GLY A 121 2.60 3.61 -15.22
CA GLY A 121 3.61 2.56 -15.43
C GLY A 121 3.23 1.61 -16.56
N GLY A 122 1.98 1.12 -16.59
CA GLY A 122 1.47 0.22 -17.62
C GLY A 122 1.48 0.88 -19.01
N VAL A 123 1.02 2.13 -19.11
CA VAL A 123 1.05 2.89 -20.37
C VAL A 123 2.49 3.14 -20.84
N LEU A 124 3.41 3.44 -19.91
CA LEU A 124 4.83 3.60 -20.25
C LEU A 124 5.43 2.29 -20.77
N ALA A 125 5.13 1.16 -20.13
CA ALA A 125 5.59 -0.16 -20.56
C ALA A 125 5.07 -0.50 -21.96
N TYR A 126 3.81 -0.22 -22.24
CA TYR A 126 3.21 -0.40 -23.56
C TYR A 126 3.92 0.45 -24.63
N GLU A 127 4.18 1.72 -24.38
CA GLU A 127 4.87 2.60 -25.33
C GLU A 127 6.34 2.16 -25.56
N ILE A 128 7.03 1.68 -24.52
CA ILE A 128 8.36 1.10 -24.66
C ILE A 128 8.29 -0.19 -25.47
N SER A 129 7.36 -1.08 -25.16
CA SER A 129 7.14 -2.34 -25.88
C SER A 129 6.91 -2.12 -27.38
N LYS A 130 6.00 -1.21 -27.74
CA LYS A 130 5.73 -0.83 -29.14
C LYS A 130 7.00 -0.38 -29.86
N LYS A 131 7.83 0.42 -29.18
CA LYS A 131 9.00 1.03 -29.82
C LYS A 131 10.21 0.11 -29.89
N TYR A 132 10.44 -0.72 -28.88
CA TYR A 132 11.68 -1.48 -28.72
C TYR A 132 11.49 -3.00 -28.78
N GLY A 133 10.25 -3.49 -28.91
CA GLY A 133 9.93 -4.92 -28.95
C GLY A 133 10.30 -5.64 -27.65
N ILE A 134 10.15 -4.99 -26.49
CA ILE A 134 10.44 -5.60 -25.18
C ILE A 134 9.12 -6.05 -24.56
N PRO A 135 8.99 -7.33 -24.17
CA PRO A 135 7.80 -7.81 -23.49
C PRO A 135 7.62 -7.15 -22.12
N TYR A 136 6.38 -7.06 -21.65
CA TYR A 136 6.08 -6.48 -20.34
C TYR A 136 4.95 -7.22 -19.62
N VAL A 137 5.00 -7.15 -18.30
CA VAL A 137 3.97 -7.62 -17.39
C VAL A 137 3.50 -6.46 -16.52
N ILE A 138 2.29 -6.57 -15.97
CA ILE A 138 1.68 -5.52 -15.16
C ILE A 138 1.20 -6.11 -13.83
N THR A 139 1.51 -5.45 -12.72
CA THR A 139 0.86 -5.69 -11.42
C THR A 139 0.07 -4.46 -11.02
N GLU A 140 -1.24 -4.61 -10.82
CA GLU A 140 -2.11 -3.51 -10.41
C GLU A 140 -2.25 -3.43 -8.89
N HIS A 141 -2.01 -2.23 -8.34
CA HIS A 141 -2.03 -1.95 -6.90
C HIS A 141 -3.00 -0.82 -6.53
N SER A 142 -3.37 0.00 -7.51
CA SER A 142 -4.04 1.27 -7.25
C SER A 142 -5.50 1.11 -6.86
N SER A 143 -5.86 1.65 -5.70
CA SER A 143 -7.26 1.74 -5.27
C SER A 143 -8.11 2.70 -6.13
N ALA A 144 -7.50 3.47 -7.05
CA ALA A 144 -8.23 4.40 -7.90
C ALA A 144 -9.31 3.70 -8.74
N ILE A 145 -9.05 2.47 -9.20
CA ILE A 145 -10.02 1.67 -9.95
C ILE A 145 -11.17 1.22 -9.04
N ALA A 146 -10.85 0.66 -7.86
CA ALA A 146 -11.85 0.23 -6.88
C ALA A 146 -12.73 1.40 -6.37
N ARG A 147 -12.18 2.60 -6.35
CA ARG A 147 -12.85 3.84 -5.94
C ARG A 147 -13.53 4.60 -7.08
N ASN A 148 -13.56 4.04 -8.30
CA ASN A 148 -14.09 4.69 -9.49
C ASN A 148 -13.50 6.10 -9.78
N LEU A 149 -12.21 6.30 -9.49
CA LEU A 149 -11.52 7.57 -9.70
C LEU A 149 -10.81 7.68 -11.05
N VAL A 150 -10.84 6.62 -11.85
CA VAL A 150 -10.29 6.62 -13.21
C VAL A 150 -11.23 7.40 -14.12
N ARG A 151 -10.69 8.43 -14.77
CA ARG A 151 -11.47 9.29 -15.67
C ARG A 151 -11.80 8.57 -16.98
N PRO A 152 -12.96 8.88 -17.61
CA PRO A 152 -13.37 8.25 -18.88
C PRO A 152 -12.30 8.30 -19.99
N ASN A 153 -11.60 9.42 -20.12
CA ASN A 153 -10.54 9.61 -21.11
C ASN A 153 -9.24 8.80 -20.85
N GLN A 154 -9.10 8.17 -19.68
CA GLN A 154 -7.96 7.33 -19.33
C GLN A 154 -8.17 5.87 -19.72
N TRP A 155 -9.41 5.39 -19.71
CA TRP A 155 -9.73 3.99 -19.94
C TRP A 155 -9.26 3.42 -21.29
N PRO A 156 -9.41 4.12 -22.44
CA PRO A 156 -9.02 3.53 -23.72
C PRO A 156 -7.58 3.06 -23.75
N ILE A 157 -6.63 3.92 -23.38
CA ILE A 157 -5.21 3.56 -23.39
C ILE A 157 -4.83 2.55 -22.30
N MET A 158 -5.51 2.59 -21.15
CA MET A 158 -5.30 1.60 -20.09
C MET A 158 -5.75 0.21 -20.55
N LYS A 159 -6.91 0.10 -21.22
CA LYS A 159 -7.40 -1.15 -21.79
C LYS A 159 -6.47 -1.67 -22.88
N GLU A 160 -6.06 -0.80 -23.80
CA GLU A 160 -5.10 -1.15 -24.85
C GLU A 160 -3.78 -1.66 -24.27
N SER A 161 -3.24 -0.98 -23.26
CA SER A 161 -2.03 -1.43 -22.56
C SER A 161 -2.22 -2.78 -21.85
N ALA A 162 -3.40 -3.04 -21.27
CA ALA A 162 -3.70 -4.32 -20.64
C ALA A 162 -3.86 -5.46 -21.64
N GLN A 163 -4.35 -5.20 -22.84
CA GLN A 163 -4.52 -6.19 -23.90
C GLN A 163 -3.20 -6.69 -24.49
N HIS A 164 -2.17 -5.84 -24.50
CA HIS A 164 -0.90 -6.13 -25.16
C HIS A 164 0.22 -6.59 -24.20
N CYS A 165 -0.02 -6.66 -22.89
CA CYS A 165 0.96 -7.22 -21.98
C CYS A 165 0.93 -8.76 -21.99
N GLN A 166 2.06 -9.39 -21.62
CA GLN A 166 2.18 -10.83 -21.54
C GLN A 166 1.32 -11.39 -20.40
N GLU A 167 1.45 -10.78 -19.22
CA GLU A 167 0.73 -11.21 -18.01
C GLU A 167 0.20 -10.02 -17.21
N ARG A 168 -0.91 -10.23 -16.53
CA ARG A 168 -1.63 -9.25 -15.72
C ARG A 168 -1.85 -9.80 -14.32
N PHE A 169 -1.32 -9.09 -13.33
CA PHE A 169 -1.42 -9.46 -11.93
C PHE A 169 -2.17 -8.40 -11.13
N ALA A 170 -2.89 -8.84 -10.12
CA ALA A 170 -3.49 -7.98 -9.11
C ALA A 170 -3.17 -8.50 -7.70
N VAL A 171 -3.11 -7.57 -6.75
CA VAL A 171 -2.58 -7.84 -5.40
C VAL A 171 -3.56 -8.56 -4.47
N SER A 172 -4.81 -8.79 -4.88
CA SER A 172 -5.77 -9.60 -4.13
C SER A 172 -6.75 -10.31 -5.08
N LYS A 173 -7.39 -11.38 -4.60
CA LYS A 173 -8.35 -12.16 -5.38
C LYS A 173 -9.59 -11.33 -5.77
N ASP A 174 -10.11 -10.54 -4.82
CA ASP A 174 -11.23 -9.64 -5.08
C ASP A 174 -10.86 -8.54 -6.07
N PHE A 175 -9.62 -8.07 -6.01
CA PHE A 175 -9.13 -7.08 -6.97
C PHE A 175 -8.95 -7.69 -8.36
N CYS A 176 -8.53 -8.96 -8.48
CA CYS A 176 -8.55 -9.69 -9.76
C CYS A 176 -9.96 -9.74 -10.35
N ALA A 177 -10.96 -10.08 -9.54
CA ALA A 177 -12.36 -10.13 -9.99
C ALA A 177 -12.87 -8.75 -10.47
N LEU A 178 -12.59 -7.69 -9.71
CA LEU A 178 -12.92 -6.32 -10.10
C LEU A 178 -12.26 -5.91 -11.41
N LEU A 179 -10.96 -6.21 -11.57
CA LEU A 179 -10.23 -5.85 -12.78
C LEU A 179 -10.71 -6.66 -14.00
N ARG A 180 -11.10 -7.91 -13.80
CA ARG A 180 -11.74 -8.71 -14.86
C ARG A 180 -13.03 -8.05 -15.33
N GLU A 181 -13.88 -7.59 -14.41
CA GLU A 181 -15.10 -6.83 -14.75
C GLU A 181 -14.79 -5.55 -15.54
N LYS A 182 -13.82 -4.75 -15.07
CA LYS A 182 -13.52 -3.43 -15.66
C LYS A 182 -12.79 -3.50 -17.01
N TYR A 183 -11.91 -4.48 -17.20
CA TYR A 183 -11.09 -4.62 -18.40
C TYR A 183 -11.63 -5.65 -19.39
N GLY A 184 -12.40 -6.64 -18.94
CA GLY A 184 -12.82 -7.79 -19.75
C GLY A 184 -11.65 -8.75 -20.05
N LEU A 185 -10.65 -8.81 -19.18
CA LEU A 185 -9.42 -9.60 -19.32
C LEU A 185 -9.16 -10.36 -18.03
N ASP A 186 -8.49 -11.52 -18.13
CA ASP A 186 -8.09 -12.28 -16.95
C ASP A 186 -6.90 -11.63 -16.22
N TRP A 187 -6.95 -11.74 -14.90
CA TRP A 187 -5.93 -11.23 -13.98
C TRP A 187 -5.58 -12.33 -12.98
N GLU A 188 -4.30 -12.53 -12.75
CA GLU A 188 -3.79 -13.51 -11.78
C GLU A 188 -3.47 -12.84 -10.44
N TYR A 189 -3.62 -13.60 -9.38
CA TYR A 189 -3.31 -13.13 -8.03
C TYR A 189 -1.81 -13.17 -7.77
N LEU A 190 -1.21 -12.02 -7.52
CA LEU A 190 0.18 -11.87 -7.09
C LEU A 190 0.23 -10.92 -5.87
N PRO A 191 0.34 -11.44 -4.64
CA PRO A 191 0.32 -10.62 -3.44
C PRO A 191 1.54 -9.71 -3.33
N ASN A 192 1.40 -8.63 -2.56
CA ASN A 192 2.55 -7.87 -2.11
C ASN A 192 3.40 -8.71 -1.17
N ILE A 193 4.70 -8.40 -1.10
CA ILE A 193 5.64 -9.10 -0.24
C ILE A 193 5.82 -8.36 1.09
N LEU A 194 6.17 -9.11 2.12
CA LEU A 194 6.55 -8.58 3.41
C LEU A 194 7.91 -7.87 3.32
N GLY A 195 8.04 -6.71 3.97
CA GLY A 195 9.31 -5.99 4.06
C GLY A 195 10.34 -6.73 4.92
N ASP A 196 11.62 -6.60 4.57
CA ASP A 196 12.72 -7.33 5.23
C ASP A 196 12.77 -7.12 6.76
N ASN A 197 12.38 -5.94 7.25
CA ASN A 197 12.34 -5.65 8.68
C ASN A 197 11.32 -6.52 9.42
N PHE A 198 10.18 -6.82 8.79
CA PHE A 198 9.13 -7.67 9.34
C PHE A 198 9.40 -9.16 9.13
N ALA A 199 10.27 -9.53 8.18
CA ALA A 199 10.65 -10.92 7.91
C ALA A 199 11.78 -11.44 8.83
N ARG A 200 12.30 -10.62 9.75
CA ARG A 200 13.34 -11.02 10.71
C ARG A 200 12.84 -12.08 11.69
N PRO A 201 13.75 -12.88 12.30
CA PRO A 201 13.38 -13.79 13.37
C PRO A 201 12.56 -13.07 14.45
N PHE A 202 11.51 -13.73 14.89
CA PHE A 202 10.62 -13.22 15.93
C PHE A 202 11.15 -13.64 17.30
N GLU A 203 11.28 -12.69 18.20
CA GLU A 203 11.48 -12.95 19.61
C GLU A 203 10.12 -12.70 20.29
N PRO A 204 9.48 -13.76 20.83
CA PRO A 204 8.21 -13.58 21.54
C PRO A 204 8.41 -12.60 22.70
N PHE A 205 7.57 -11.58 22.74
CA PHE A 205 7.50 -10.66 23.88
C PHE A 205 6.49 -11.22 24.89
N ASP A 206 6.88 -11.32 26.16
CA ASP A 206 5.95 -11.72 27.22
C ASP A 206 4.92 -10.63 27.49
N LYS A 207 3.68 -10.93 27.14
CA LYS A 207 2.51 -10.03 27.28
C LYS A 207 1.64 -10.36 28.50
N SER A 208 2.04 -11.33 29.34
CA SER A 208 1.23 -11.87 30.43
C SER A 208 0.89 -10.85 31.52
N HIS A 209 1.68 -9.79 31.64
CA HIS A 209 1.54 -8.76 32.68
C HIS A 209 1.05 -7.41 32.14
N GLN A 210 0.60 -7.35 30.87
CA GLN A 210 0.15 -6.10 30.24
C GLN A 210 -1.36 -6.07 30.03
N ASP A 211 -1.93 -4.86 30.07
CA ASP A 211 -3.29 -4.62 29.57
C ASP A 211 -3.42 -5.12 28.11
N PHE A 212 -4.58 -5.68 27.75
CA PHE A 212 -4.80 -6.11 26.38
C PHE A 212 -4.85 -4.90 25.44
N THR A 213 -3.85 -4.77 24.59
CA THR A 213 -3.65 -3.62 23.70
C THR A 213 -3.94 -3.97 22.25
N PHE A 214 -4.90 -3.28 21.65
CA PHE A 214 -5.05 -3.22 20.20
C PHE A 214 -4.12 -2.18 19.60
N CYS A 215 -3.55 -2.45 18.43
CA CYS A 215 -2.88 -1.43 17.63
C CYS A 215 -3.53 -1.27 16.25
N SER A 216 -3.44 -0.07 15.72
CA SER A 216 -3.89 0.28 14.37
C SER A 216 -2.85 1.20 13.73
N VAL A 217 -2.41 0.88 12.52
CA VAL A 217 -1.38 1.68 11.82
C VAL A 217 -1.84 1.98 10.40
N SER A 218 -1.99 3.26 10.07
CA SER A 218 -2.28 3.71 8.71
C SER A 218 -2.12 5.23 8.56
N HIS A 219 -2.22 5.72 7.32
CA HIS A 219 -2.53 7.14 7.12
C HIS A 219 -3.91 7.48 7.67
N LEU A 220 -4.03 8.49 8.53
CA LEU A 220 -5.30 8.91 9.14
C LEU A 220 -6.16 9.66 8.12
N ARG A 221 -6.86 8.89 7.29
CA ARG A 221 -7.81 9.34 6.27
C ARG A 221 -9.14 8.63 6.48
N HIS A 222 -10.24 9.24 6.10
CA HIS A 222 -11.59 8.67 6.19
C HIS A 222 -11.69 7.22 5.63
N LEU A 223 -10.96 6.92 4.54
CA LEU A 223 -10.92 5.57 3.96
C LEU A 223 -10.39 4.48 4.91
N LYS A 224 -9.69 4.83 5.98
CA LYS A 224 -9.09 3.89 6.93
C LYS A 224 -9.99 3.55 8.13
N GLY A 225 -11.16 4.19 8.22
CA GLY A 225 -12.22 3.79 9.13
C GLY A 225 -11.94 3.96 10.62
N HIS A 226 -11.00 4.84 11.03
CA HIS A 226 -10.78 5.09 12.46
C HIS A 226 -11.97 5.78 13.13
N ASP A 227 -12.77 6.50 12.36
CA ASP A 227 -14.06 7.07 12.77
C ASP A 227 -15.12 6.02 13.07
N LEU A 228 -14.98 4.79 12.54
CA LEU A 228 -15.78 3.62 12.92
C LEU A 228 -15.13 2.85 14.08
N LEU A 229 -13.79 2.78 14.11
CA LEU A 229 -13.05 2.05 15.12
C LEU A 229 -13.22 2.67 16.52
N LEU A 230 -13.17 3.99 16.65
CA LEU A 230 -13.28 4.66 17.95
C LEU A 230 -14.64 4.42 18.64
N PRO A 231 -15.81 4.57 17.99
CA PRO A 231 -17.09 4.24 18.62
C PRO A 231 -17.24 2.74 18.94
N ALA A 232 -16.71 1.86 18.06
CA ALA A 232 -16.73 0.42 18.34
C ALA A 232 -15.86 0.06 19.54
N PHE A 233 -14.71 0.69 19.69
CA PHE A 233 -13.83 0.51 20.84
C PHE A 233 -14.44 1.07 22.13
N ALA A 234 -15.15 2.20 22.07
CA ALA A 234 -15.90 2.73 23.20
C ALA A 234 -16.91 1.70 23.75
N LYS A 235 -17.66 1.04 22.89
CA LYS A 235 -18.58 -0.04 23.28
C LYS A 235 -17.84 -1.25 23.87
N ALA A 236 -16.68 -1.61 23.34
CA ALA A 236 -15.88 -2.70 23.89
C ALA A 236 -15.36 -2.36 25.31
N LEU A 237 -15.02 -1.09 25.59
CA LEU A 237 -14.62 -0.61 26.90
C LEU A 237 -15.72 -0.69 27.96
N GLU A 238 -17.00 -0.58 27.59
CA GLU A 238 -18.12 -0.77 28.52
C GLU A 238 -18.08 -2.16 29.15
N LYS A 239 -17.68 -3.18 28.37
CA LYS A 239 -17.54 -4.56 28.84
C LYS A 239 -16.18 -4.85 29.50
N TYR A 240 -15.11 -4.31 28.92
CA TYR A 240 -13.72 -4.54 29.35
C TYR A 240 -12.94 -3.22 29.50
N PRO A 241 -13.07 -2.52 30.65
CA PRO A 241 -12.49 -1.17 30.83
C PRO A 241 -10.97 -1.09 30.81
N PHE A 242 -10.26 -2.21 30.89
CA PHE A 242 -8.80 -2.29 30.86
C PHE A 242 -8.21 -2.37 29.43
N LEU A 243 -9.05 -2.52 28.40
CA LEU A 243 -8.57 -2.54 27.03
C LEU A 243 -7.87 -1.24 26.65
N LYS A 244 -6.83 -1.32 25.81
CA LYS A 244 -6.10 -0.18 25.28
C LYS A 244 -6.09 -0.20 23.76
N LEU A 245 -6.06 1.00 23.16
CA LEU A 245 -5.94 1.17 21.71
C LEU A 245 -4.81 2.16 21.40
N LYS A 246 -3.82 1.73 20.64
CA LYS A 246 -2.72 2.58 20.16
C LYS A 246 -2.86 2.79 18.65
N ILE A 247 -2.94 4.06 18.23
CA ILE A 247 -3.11 4.45 16.83
C ILE A 247 -1.84 5.12 16.32
N GLY A 248 -1.14 4.44 15.40
CA GLY A 248 0.03 4.96 14.70
C GLY A 248 -0.35 5.53 13.32
N GLY A 249 0.18 6.71 13.02
CA GLY A 249 -0.04 7.37 11.74
C GLY A 249 -0.37 8.85 11.88
N ASN A 250 -0.40 9.53 10.74
CA ASN A 250 -0.80 10.93 10.63
C ASN A 250 -1.67 11.11 9.38
N GLY A 251 -2.42 12.20 9.30
CA GLY A 251 -3.28 12.50 8.16
C GLY A 251 -4.29 13.59 8.44
N VAL A 252 -5.10 13.88 7.43
CA VAL A 252 -6.09 14.98 7.48
C VAL A 252 -7.17 14.78 8.55
N GLU A 253 -7.41 13.53 8.96
CA GLU A 253 -8.41 13.20 10.00
C GLU A 253 -7.85 13.23 11.42
N ALA A 254 -6.54 13.44 11.63
CA ALA A 254 -5.91 13.34 12.95
C ALA A 254 -6.58 14.22 14.02
N ALA A 255 -6.93 15.46 13.68
CA ALA A 255 -7.60 16.38 14.61
C ALA A 255 -9.04 15.94 14.92
N ASN A 256 -9.80 15.50 13.89
CA ASN A 256 -11.17 15.02 14.04
C ASN A 256 -11.24 13.75 14.92
N LEU A 257 -10.30 12.84 14.72
CA LEU A 257 -10.25 11.59 15.49
C LEU A 257 -9.90 11.83 16.97
N ARG A 258 -9.01 12.78 17.27
CA ARG A 258 -8.72 13.17 18.66
C ARG A 258 -9.97 13.77 19.34
N ARG A 259 -10.65 14.70 18.65
CA ARG A 259 -11.91 15.26 19.16
C ARG A 259 -12.96 14.18 19.40
N LEU A 260 -13.15 13.27 18.46
CA LEU A 260 -14.08 12.15 18.62
C LEU A 260 -13.74 11.27 19.84
N THR A 261 -12.44 11.04 20.10
CA THR A 261 -11.98 10.30 21.28
C THR A 261 -12.37 10.99 22.59
N GLU A 262 -12.29 12.33 22.63
CA GLU A 262 -12.72 13.15 23.79
C GLU A 262 -14.25 13.13 23.94
N GLU A 263 -15.00 13.31 22.84
CA GLU A 263 -16.47 13.25 22.81
C GLU A 263 -17.01 11.89 23.30
N LEU A 264 -16.32 10.79 22.98
CA LEU A 264 -16.65 9.44 23.44
C LEU A 264 -16.18 9.14 24.89
N GLY A 265 -15.41 10.03 25.53
CA GLY A 265 -14.88 9.83 26.89
C GLY A 265 -13.82 8.73 27.01
N ILE A 266 -13.21 8.28 25.93
CA ILE A 266 -12.27 7.16 25.89
C ILE A 266 -10.79 7.58 25.84
N GLY A 267 -10.48 8.86 26.06
CA GLY A 267 -9.12 9.39 26.02
C GLY A 267 -8.14 8.69 26.98
N HIS A 268 -8.63 8.11 28.06
CA HIS A 268 -7.83 7.34 29.03
C HIS A 268 -7.35 5.98 28.50
N ALA A 269 -7.98 5.47 27.44
CA ALA A 269 -7.72 4.15 26.86
C ALA A 269 -7.14 4.23 25.42
N VAL A 270 -7.16 5.40 24.77
CA VAL A 270 -6.69 5.58 23.39
C VAL A 270 -5.44 6.46 23.36
N THR A 271 -4.40 6.00 22.66
CA THR A 271 -3.16 6.74 22.47
C THR A 271 -2.86 6.95 20.99
N PHE A 272 -2.70 8.20 20.56
CA PHE A 272 -2.26 8.56 19.21
C PHE A 272 -0.75 8.79 19.20
N LEU A 273 -0.02 7.97 18.46
CA LEU A 273 1.45 7.98 18.40
C LEU A 273 2.02 8.93 17.33
N GLY A 274 1.18 9.46 16.43
CA GLY A 274 1.66 10.26 15.30
C GLY A 274 2.29 9.41 14.19
N ALA A 275 3.04 10.05 13.31
CA ALA A 275 3.74 9.36 12.23
C ALA A 275 4.86 8.49 12.79
N LEU A 276 4.89 7.22 12.40
CA LEU A 276 5.85 6.22 12.86
C LEU A 276 6.79 5.82 11.72
N LYS A 277 8.05 5.58 12.06
CA LYS A 277 9.02 4.90 11.20
C LYS A 277 8.78 3.39 11.23
N THR A 278 9.35 2.67 10.27
CA THR A 278 9.19 1.20 10.16
C THR A 278 9.54 0.45 11.44
N GLU A 279 10.65 0.82 12.10
CA GLU A 279 11.08 0.23 13.37
C GLU A 279 10.10 0.51 14.52
N GLU A 280 9.52 1.72 14.53
CA GLU A 280 8.53 2.10 15.55
C GLU A 280 7.19 1.36 15.32
N VAL A 281 6.83 1.10 14.05
CA VAL A 281 5.67 0.24 13.71
C VAL A 281 5.91 -1.18 14.16
N LEU A 282 7.11 -1.72 13.90
CA LEU A 282 7.52 -3.05 14.33
C LEU A 282 7.46 -3.18 15.85
N ASP A 283 8.02 -2.21 16.57
CA ASP A 283 7.99 -2.17 18.03
C ASP A 283 6.56 -2.08 18.59
N LEU A 284 5.72 -1.21 18.01
CA LEU A 284 4.30 -1.10 18.37
C LEU A 284 3.57 -2.44 18.21
N MET A 285 3.77 -3.12 17.08
CA MET A 285 3.14 -4.41 16.82
C MET A 285 3.62 -5.47 17.82
N ARG A 286 4.92 -5.56 18.10
CA ARG A 286 5.48 -6.50 19.08
C ARG A 286 4.90 -6.33 20.49
N HIS A 287 4.64 -5.08 20.90
CA HIS A 287 4.10 -4.72 22.21
C HIS A 287 2.57 -4.59 22.22
N SER A 288 1.89 -5.11 21.21
CA SER A 288 0.42 -5.17 21.14
C SER A 288 -0.07 -6.63 21.14
N ASN A 289 -1.35 -6.84 21.41
CA ASN A 289 -1.97 -8.17 21.48
C ASN A 289 -2.73 -8.52 20.21
N ALA A 290 -3.32 -7.52 19.52
CA ALA A 290 -4.02 -7.70 18.26
C ALA A 290 -3.90 -6.43 17.41
N PHE A 291 -4.02 -6.61 16.09
CA PHE A 291 -4.08 -5.50 15.13
C PHE A 291 -5.50 -5.31 14.61
N VAL A 292 -5.94 -4.07 14.47
CA VAL A 292 -7.26 -3.75 13.93
C VAL A 292 -7.20 -2.60 12.91
N LEU A 293 -7.87 -2.77 11.78
CA LEU A 293 -8.06 -1.69 10.81
C LEU A 293 -9.40 -1.85 10.10
N ALA A 294 -10.28 -0.85 10.27
CA ALA A 294 -11.65 -0.84 9.75
C ALA A 294 -11.77 -0.13 8.39
N SER A 295 -10.88 -0.40 7.47
CA SER A 295 -10.81 0.28 6.18
C SER A 295 -12.10 0.13 5.36
N ARG A 296 -12.46 1.17 4.62
CA ARG A 296 -13.54 1.19 3.65
C ARG A 296 -13.14 0.62 2.30
N VAL A 297 -11.87 0.76 1.94
CA VAL A 297 -11.30 0.23 0.70
C VAL A 297 -9.82 -0.12 0.93
N GLU A 298 -9.45 -1.36 0.62
CA GLU A 298 -8.07 -1.84 0.51
C GLU A 298 -7.92 -2.69 -0.74
N THR A 299 -6.85 -2.49 -1.48
CA THR A 299 -6.50 -3.37 -2.60
C THR A 299 -5.74 -4.61 -2.13
N PHE A 300 -4.98 -4.50 -1.03
CA PHE A 300 -4.28 -5.60 -0.38
C PHE A 300 -4.29 -5.44 1.15
N GLY A 301 -3.62 -4.40 1.67
CA GLY A 301 -3.46 -4.19 3.10
C GLY A 301 -2.16 -4.82 3.63
N VAL A 302 -1.01 -4.33 3.18
CA VAL A 302 0.33 -4.81 3.61
C VAL A 302 0.46 -4.85 5.12
N VAL A 303 -0.14 -3.90 5.83
CA VAL A 303 -0.08 -3.81 7.30
C VAL A 303 -0.66 -5.04 8.00
N PHE A 304 -1.58 -5.77 7.38
CA PHE A 304 -2.11 -7.04 7.95
C PHE A 304 -1.05 -8.14 7.93
N ILE A 305 -0.32 -8.31 6.82
CA ILE A 305 0.78 -9.28 6.78
C ILE A 305 1.96 -8.86 7.66
N GLU A 306 2.18 -7.56 7.85
CA GLU A 306 3.13 -7.03 8.82
C GLU A 306 2.73 -7.42 10.25
N ALA A 307 1.47 -7.23 10.63
CA ALA A 307 0.95 -7.62 11.95
C ALA A 307 1.02 -9.13 12.18
N LEU A 308 0.56 -9.94 11.21
CA LEU A 308 0.64 -11.40 11.27
C LEU A 308 2.09 -11.88 11.41
N SER A 309 3.04 -11.25 10.71
CA SER A 309 4.47 -11.58 10.83
C SER A 309 5.05 -11.30 12.23
N GLN A 310 4.42 -10.45 13.01
CA GLN A 310 4.76 -10.19 14.41
C GLN A 310 3.89 -11.00 15.40
N GLY A 311 3.18 -12.02 14.89
CA GLY A 311 2.36 -12.91 15.71
C GLY A 311 1.10 -12.25 16.27
N LEU A 312 0.58 -11.17 15.64
CA LEU A 312 -0.66 -10.53 16.03
C LEU A 312 -1.83 -11.05 15.21
N PRO A 313 -2.89 -11.55 15.83
CA PRO A 313 -4.16 -11.77 15.14
C PRO A 313 -4.76 -10.45 14.69
N VAL A 314 -5.54 -10.49 13.62
CA VAL A 314 -6.01 -9.27 12.96
C VAL A 314 -7.54 -9.16 12.90
N ILE A 315 -8.07 -7.95 13.03
CA ILE A 315 -9.46 -7.62 12.72
C ILE A 315 -9.47 -6.71 11.50
N ALA A 316 -10.17 -7.12 10.45
CA ALA A 316 -10.25 -6.39 9.21
C ALA A 316 -11.68 -6.34 8.68
N THR A 317 -11.97 -5.34 7.86
CA THR A 317 -13.25 -5.24 7.14
C THR A 317 -13.19 -5.97 5.80
N MET A 318 -14.33 -6.49 5.34
CA MET A 318 -14.53 -7.07 4.01
C MET A 318 -14.58 -5.96 2.94
N CYS A 319 -13.44 -5.33 2.68
CA CYS A 319 -13.31 -4.17 1.79
C CYS A 319 -12.45 -4.44 0.54
N GLY A 320 -12.20 -5.72 0.20
CA GLY A 320 -11.45 -6.19 -0.96
C GLY A 320 -10.16 -6.94 -0.56
N GLY A 321 -9.04 -6.23 -0.41
CA GLY A 321 -7.74 -6.82 -0.14
C GLY A 321 -7.66 -7.77 1.06
N PRO A 322 -8.16 -7.38 2.25
CA PRO A 322 -8.06 -8.20 3.46
C PRO A 322 -8.64 -9.60 3.34
N GLN A 323 -9.68 -9.80 2.51
CA GLN A 323 -10.30 -11.10 2.28
C GLN A 323 -9.35 -12.15 1.65
N SER A 324 -8.25 -11.69 1.05
CA SER A 324 -7.20 -12.57 0.53
C SER A 324 -6.13 -12.94 1.58
N ILE A 325 -6.18 -12.32 2.77
CA ILE A 325 -5.18 -12.46 3.83
C ILE A 325 -5.80 -13.06 5.09
N VAL A 326 -6.94 -12.53 5.53
CA VAL A 326 -7.56 -12.84 6.81
C VAL A 326 -8.52 -14.04 6.67
N ASN A 327 -8.39 -14.98 7.58
CA ASN A 327 -9.23 -16.17 7.70
C ASN A 327 -9.47 -16.52 9.18
N GLU A 328 -10.21 -17.59 9.47
CA GLU A 328 -10.57 -18.01 10.81
C GLU A 328 -9.38 -18.40 11.72
N ASP A 329 -8.24 -18.75 11.12
CA ASP A 329 -7.03 -19.17 11.84
C ASP A 329 -6.17 -17.97 12.27
N ASN A 330 -6.35 -16.79 11.64
CA ASN A 330 -5.50 -15.63 11.87
C ASN A 330 -6.24 -14.34 12.24
N GLY A 331 -7.59 -14.34 12.28
CA GLY A 331 -8.32 -13.16 12.66
C GLY A 331 -9.81 -13.17 12.35
N TYR A 332 -10.40 -11.98 12.29
CA TYR A 332 -11.82 -11.80 12.00
C TYR A 332 -12.03 -10.83 10.84
N LEU A 333 -12.90 -11.23 9.92
CA LEU A 333 -13.43 -10.38 8.85
C LEU A 333 -14.84 -9.92 9.21
N ILE A 334 -15.07 -8.62 9.17
CA ILE A 334 -16.36 -8.02 9.49
C ILE A 334 -16.90 -7.19 8.29
N PRO A 335 -18.20 -6.95 8.21
CA PRO A 335 -18.75 -6.03 7.20
C PRO A 335 -18.17 -4.62 7.35
N THR A 336 -17.98 -3.91 6.22
CA THR A 336 -17.67 -2.47 6.23
C THR A 336 -18.82 -1.67 6.83
N GLU A 337 -18.53 -0.45 7.34
CA GLU A 337 -19.52 0.49 7.89
C GLU A 337 -20.39 -0.08 9.04
N ASN A 338 -19.91 -1.09 9.75
CA ASN A 338 -20.65 -1.75 10.82
C ASN A 338 -19.92 -1.67 12.17
N ILE A 339 -20.29 -0.66 12.96
CA ILE A 339 -19.72 -0.39 14.30
C ILE A 339 -20.03 -1.54 15.26
N GLU A 340 -21.22 -2.13 15.19
CA GLU A 340 -21.64 -3.22 16.08
C GLU A 340 -20.76 -4.47 15.85
N ALA A 341 -20.67 -4.90 14.59
CA ALA A 341 -19.83 -6.05 14.21
C ALA A 341 -18.34 -5.82 14.58
N LEU A 342 -17.87 -4.56 14.46
CA LEU A 342 -16.51 -4.21 14.85
C LEU A 342 -16.33 -4.29 16.38
N SER A 343 -17.29 -3.81 17.15
CA SER A 343 -17.28 -3.90 18.62
C SER A 343 -17.30 -5.36 19.08
N GLU A 344 -18.18 -6.18 18.50
CA GLU A 344 -18.25 -7.61 18.79
C GLU A 344 -16.93 -8.32 18.45
N ALA A 345 -16.31 -7.97 17.31
CA ALA A 345 -15.01 -8.54 16.93
C ALA A 345 -13.88 -8.14 17.90
N LEU A 346 -13.87 -6.91 18.42
CA LEU A 346 -12.91 -6.47 19.44
C LEU A 346 -13.10 -7.26 20.74
N ILE A 347 -14.34 -7.41 21.20
CA ILE A 347 -14.67 -8.20 22.39
C ILE A 347 -14.26 -9.66 22.21
N ARG A 348 -14.65 -10.26 21.10
CA ARG A 348 -14.35 -11.65 20.77
C ARG A 348 -12.85 -11.89 20.65
N MET A 349 -12.09 -10.95 20.09
CA MET A 349 -10.64 -11.04 19.98
C MET A 349 -9.96 -11.13 21.35
N TYR A 350 -10.46 -10.43 22.35
CA TYR A 350 -9.98 -10.54 23.70
C TYR A 350 -10.43 -11.88 24.34
N GLU A 351 -11.69 -12.26 24.20
CA GLU A 351 -12.25 -13.48 24.81
C GLU A 351 -11.62 -14.76 24.25
N GLU A 352 -11.38 -14.80 22.94
CA GLU A 352 -10.80 -15.95 22.23
C GLU A 352 -9.29 -15.81 21.99
N ARG A 353 -8.58 -14.91 22.68
CA ARG A 353 -7.15 -14.64 22.41
C ARG A 353 -6.25 -15.86 22.43
N GLU A 354 -6.55 -16.85 23.26
CA GLU A 354 -5.80 -18.12 23.36
C GLU A 354 -5.92 -19.00 22.08
N LYS A 355 -6.90 -18.71 21.22
CA LYS A 355 -7.05 -19.38 19.91
C LYS A 355 -5.87 -19.06 18.98
N PHE A 356 -5.28 -17.89 19.13
CA PHE A 356 -4.26 -17.35 18.22
C PHE A 356 -2.86 -17.54 18.80
N SER A 357 -2.12 -18.51 18.27
CA SER A 357 -0.72 -18.70 18.63
C SER A 357 0.19 -17.89 17.68
N ALA A 358 1.11 -17.13 18.23
CA ALA A 358 2.04 -16.31 17.45
C ALA A 358 2.84 -17.12 16.43
N GLU A 359 3.17 -18.38 16.73
CA GLU A 359 3.89 -19.28 15.82
C GLU A 359 3.04 -19.63 14.59
N LYS A 360 1.74 -19.95 14.80
CA LYS A 360 0.81 -20.28 13.71
C LYS A 360 0.49 -19.07 12.83
N LEU A 361 0.39 -17.87 13.41
CA LEU A 361 0.12 -16.65 12.68
C LEU A 361 1.24 -16.27 11.71
N ARG A 362 2.47 -16.74 11.99
CA ARG A 362 3.66 -16.45 11.18
C ARG A 362 3.94 -17.50 10.09
N ALA A 363 3.34 -18.65 10.18
CA ALA A 363 3.50 -19.74 9.22
C ALA A 363 2.82 -19.43 7.88
#